data_1252a591922ff892416147450f769af7
#
_entry.id   1252a591922ff892416147450f769af7
#
_cell.length_a   1.000
_cell.length_b   1.000
_cell.length_c   1.000
_cell.angle_alpha   90.00
_cell.angle_beta   90.00
_cell.angle_gamma   90.00
#
_symmetry.space_group_name_H-M   'P 1'
#
loop_
_entity.id
_entity.type
_entity.pdbx_description
1 polymer ?
#
loop_
_entity_poly.entity_id
_entity_poly.type
_entity_poly.pdbx_seq_one_letter_code
_entity_poly.pdbx_strand_id
1 'polypeptide(L)'
;MGVGGTVMDANNKPLLNQTVQLGGTLNGQAVNGLVLSSNNPAYGTSGFEIKLADSAIASTHTLWVQLFDNNGKALTDKTYFDTYNDCQKNLVMIVFTLLR
;
A
#
# COMPACT_ATOMS: atom_id res chain seq x y z
N MET A 1 9.72 2.54 -8.80
CA MET A 1 9.27 1.39 -7.97
C MET A 1 8.27 1.87 -6.95
N GLY A 2 7.21 1.13 -6.72
CA GLY A 2 6.17 1.55 -5.79
C GLY A 2 5.29 0.40 -5.33
N VAL A 3 4.32 0.74 -4.47
CA VAL A 3 3.25 -0.14 -4.05
C VAL A 3 1.92 0.55 -4.34
N GLY A 4 0.98 -0.19 -4.87
CA GLY A 4 -0.34 0.32 -5.19
C GLY A 4 -1.41 -0.73 -4.94
N GLY A 5 -2.66 -0.34 -5.11
CA GLY A 5 -3.76 -1.26 -4.94
C GLY A 5 -5.09 -0.59 -4.73
N THR A 6 -6.02 -1.31 -4.12
CA THR A 6 -7.38 -0.84 -3.85
C THR A 6 -7.82 -1.24 -2.45
N VAL A 7 -8.86 -0.56 -1.95
CA VAL A 7 -9.49 -0.86 -0.68
C VAL A 7 -10.97 -1.14 -0.92
N MET A 8 -11.44 -2.31 -0.49
CA MET A 8 -12.81 -2.77 -0.68
C MET A 8 -13.47 -3.12 0.64
N ASP A 9 -14.80 -2.99 0.72
CA ASP A 9 -15.55 -3.48 1.88
C ASP A 9 -15.92 -4.96 1.70
N ALA A 10 -16.67 -5.52 2.66
CA ALA A 10 -17.07 -6.93 2.62
C ALA A 10 -17.99 -7.27 1.45
N ASN A 11 -18.60 -6.28 0.82
CA ASN A 11 -19.48 -6.45 -0.34
C ASN A 11 -18.77 -6.13 -1.66
N ASN A 12 -17.44 -6.02 -1.65
CA ASN A 12 -16.60 -5.66 -2.80
C ASN A 12 -16.91 -4.26 -3.36
N LYS A 13 -17.35 -3.35 -2.50
CA LYS A 13 -17.54 -1.95 -2.86
C LYS A 13 -16.31 -1.15 -2.49
N PRO A 14 -15.88 -0.19 -3.33
CA PRO A 14 -14.71 0.64 -3.01
C PRO A 14 -14.92 1.45 -1.74
N LEU A 15 -13.92 1.45 -0.85
CA LEU A 15 -13.87 2.31 0.32
C LEU A 15 -12.93 3.47 0.04
N LEU A 16 -13.50 4.68 0.03
CA LEU A 16 -12.76 5.91 -0.26
C LEU A 16 -12.29 6.56 1.04
N ASN A 17 -11.23 7.36 0.93
CA ASN A 17 -10.74 8.22 2.01
C ASN A 17 -10.28 7.45 3.26
N GLN A 18 -9.90 6.19 3.11
CA GLN A 18 -9.21 5.46 4.16
C GLN A 18 -7.71 5.73 4.05
N THR A 19 -7.03 5.76 5.17
CA THR A 19 -5.59 6.05 5.19
C THR A 19 -4.80 4.78 5.00
N VAL A 20 -3.88 4.78 4.03
CA VAL A 20 -2.92 3.69 3.83
C VAL A 20 -1.55 4.20 4.27
N GLN A 21 -0.97 3.56 5.28
CA GLN A 21 0.35 3.90 5.79
C GLN A 21 1.37 2.88 5.32
N LEU A 22 2.50 3.37 4.82
CA LEU A 22 3.66 2.57 4.46
C LEU A 22 4.75 2.81 5.47
N GLY A 23 5.45 1.76 5.89
CA GLY A 23 6.59 1.89 6.77
C GLY A 23 7.58 0.76 6.57
N GLY A 24 8.64 0.77 7.38
CA GLY A 24 9.68 -0.22 7.34
C GLY A 24 11.00 0.33 6.83
N THR A 25 11.82 -0.55 6.26
CA THR A 25 13.14 -0.17 5.73
C THR A 25 13.32 -0.69 4.32
N LEU A 26 14.04 0.10 3.50
CA LEU A 26 14.43 -0.28 2.15
C LEU A 26 15.90 0.05 2.00
N ASN A 27 16.72 -0.95 1.68
CA ASN A 27 18.16 -0.79 1.51
C ASN A 27 18.81 -0.13 2.73
N GLY A 28 18.36 -0.53 3.94
CA GLY A 28 18.91 -0.04 5.21
C GLY A 28 18.41 1.34 5.65
N GLN A 29 17.51 1.97 4.89
CA GLN A 29 16.98 3.29 5.22
C GLN A 29 15.50 3.21 5.56
N ALA A 30 15.08 3.99 6.55
CA ALA A 30 13.68 4.05 6.95
C ALA A 30 12.82 4.65 5.83
N VAL A 31 11.66 4.04 5.60
CA VAL A 31 10.70 4.48 4.58
C VAL A 31 9.38 4.79 5.25
N ASN A 32 8.80 5.93 4.92
CA ASN A 32 7.48 6.33 5.40
C ASN A 32 6.64 6.86 4.24
N GLY A 33 5.37 6.46 4.20
CA GLY A 33 4.42 6.98 3.24
C GLY A 33 3.02 6.98 3.83
N LEU A 34 2.20 7.93 3.39
CA LEU A 34 0.83 8.05 3.85
C LEU A 34 0.00 8.59 2.70
N VAL A 35 -1.01 7.82 2.28
CA VAL A 35 -1.93 8.24 1.22
C VAL A 35 -3.36 7.87 1.61
N LEU A 36 -4.32 8.51 0.94
CA LEU A 36 -5.72 8.12 1.06
C LEU A 36 -6.08 7.15 -0.06
N SER A 37 -6.95 6.19 0.21
CA SER A 37 -7.58 5.42 -0.85
C SER A 37 -8.32 6.41 -1.76
N SER A 38 -8.32 6.16 -3.05
CA SER A 38 -8.79 7.07 -4.10
C SER A 38 -7.76 8.11 -4.58
N ASN A 39 -6.52 8.08 -4.08
CA ASN A 39 -5.51 9.03 -4.58
C ASN A 39 -5.00 8.68 -5.99
N ASN A 40 -5.24 7.46 -6.46
CA ASN A 40 -4.86 7.07 -7.81
C ASN A 40 -5.97 6.27 -8.49
N PRO A 41 -6.84 6.93 -9.27
CA PRO A 41 -7.97 6.26 -9.92
C PRO A 41 -7.57 5.28 -11.02
N ALA A 42 -6.30 5.23 -11.41
CA ALA A 42 -5.82 4.26 -12.39
C ALA A 42 -5.98 2.81 -11.93
N TYR A 43 -6.02 2.57 -10.61
CA TYR A 43 -6.22 1.24 -10.04
C TYR A 43 -7.66 0.95 -9.66
N GLY A 44 -8.56 1.90 -9.86
CA GLY A 44 -9.97 1.79 -9.49
C GLY A 44 -10.41 2.97 -8.64
N THR A 45 -11.69 3.00 -8.26
CA THR A 45 -12.28 4.12 -7.51
C THR A 45 -11.61 4.33 -6.16
N SER A 46 -11.22 3.25 -5.47
CA SER A 46 -10.50 3.32 -4.20
C SER A 46 -9.00 3.06 -4.36
N GLY A 47 -8.46 3.35 -5.54
CA GLY A 47 -7.06 3.08 -5.84
C GLY A 47 -6.10 3.98 -5.07
N PHE A 48 -4.92 3.45 -4.77
CA PHE A 48 -3.84 4.20 -4.14
C PHE A 48 -2.50 3.78 -4.73
N GLU A 49 -1.51 4.66 -4.61
CA GLU A 49 -0.13 4.35 -5.00
C GLU A 49 0.82 5.15 -4.13
N ILE A 50 1.89 4.50 -3.68
CA ILE A 50 2.98 5.12 -2.94
C ILE A 50 4.29 4.79 -3.66
N LYS A 51 5.05 5.82 -4.03
CA LYS A 51 6.37 5.63 -4.63
C LYS A 51 7.37 5.27 -3.55
N LEU A 52 8.15 4.21 -3.79
CA LEU A 52 9.17 3.73 -2.85
C LEU A 52 10.57 4.24 -3.22
N ALA A 53 10.92 4.23 -4.51
CA ALA A 53 12.25 4.60 -4.96
C ALA A 53 12.22 4.95 -6.44
N ASP A 54 13.28 5.61 -6.94
CA ASP A 54 13.43 5.95 -8.35
C ASP A 54 13.88 4.76 -9.20
N SER A 55 14.41 3.72 -8.57
CA SER A 55 14.87 2.51 -9.24
C SER A 55 14.36 1.29 -8.49
N ALA A 56 14.39 0.12 -9.16
CA ALA A 56 13.97 -1.13 -8.54
C ALA A 56 15.01 -1.60 -7.52
N ILE A 57 14.57 -1.87 -6.29
CA ILE A 57 15.42 -2.32 -5.19
C ILE A 57 14.75 -3.53 -4.56
N ALA A 58 15.51 -4.61 -4.33
CA ALA A 58 15.00 -5.82 -3.71
C ALA A 58 14.91 -5.66 -2.19
N SER A 59 13.84 -6.18 -1.60
CA SER A 59 13.69 -6.30 -0.15
C SER A 59 12.81 -7.50 0.19
N THR A 60 13.00 -8.06 1.39
CA THR A 60 12.23 -9.21 1.85
C THR A 60 11.73 -8.93 3.26
N HIS A 61 10.40 -8.81 3.42
CA HIS A 61 9.72 -8.64 4.70
C HIS A 61 10.22 -7.45 5.52
N THR A 62 10.76 -6.41 4.87
CA THR A 62 11.21 -5.20 5.55
C THR A 62 10.26 -4.02 5.36
N LEU A 63 9.33 -4.15 4.43
CA LEU A 63 8.33 -3.11 4.12
C LEU A 63 6.93 -3.62 4.46
N TRP A 64 6.08 -2.71 4.93
CA TRP A 64 4.71 -3.07 5.28
C TRP A 64 3.76 -1.93 4.94
N VAL A 65 2.48 -2.28 4.76
CA VAL A 65 1.38 -1.33 4.66
C VAL A 65 0.33 -1.67 5.71
N GLN A 66 -0.40 -0.66 6.14
CA GLN A 66 -1.48 -0.82 7.13
C GLN A 66 -2.60 0.16 6.79
N LEU A 67 -3.83 -0.29 6.97
CA LEU A 67 -5.02 0.51 6.66
C LEU A 67 -5.60 1.08 7.95
N PHE A 68 -5.95 2.37 7.91
CA PHE A 68 -6.58 3.09 9.03
C PHE A 68 -7.87 3.76 8.56
N ASP A 69 -8.83 3.91 9.47
CA ASP A 69 -10.05 4.67 9.19
C ASP A 69 -9.81 6.18 9.32
N ASN A 70 -10.88 6.97 9.11
CA ASN A 70 -10.79 8.43 9.17
C ASN A 70 -10.48 8.98 10.57
N ASN A 71 -10.64 8.15 11.60
CA ASN A 71 -10.37 8.53 12.97
C ASN A 71 -8.99 8.09 13.45
N GLY A 72 -8.19 7.51 12.57
CA GLY A 72 -6.87 7.02 12.90
C GLY A 72 -6.84 5.65 13.55
N LYS A 73 -7.96 4.93 13.55
CA LYS A 73 -8.03 3.59 14.10
C LYS A 73 -7.57 2.57 13.07
N ALA A 74 -6.69 1.66 13.47
CA ALA A 74 -6.21 0.60 12.58
C ALA A 74 -7.34 -0.35 12.20
N LEU A 75 -7.53 -0.55 10.88
CA LEU A 75 -8.51 -1.48 10.34
C LEU A 75 -7.89 -2.84 10.01
N THR A 76 -6.58 -2.89 9.84
CA THR A 76 -5.83 -4.11 9.54
C THR A 76 -4.58 -4.16 10.39
N ASP A 77 -3.96 -5.34 10.49
CA ASP A 77 -2.58 -5.45 10.95
C ASP A 77 -1.63 -4.99 9.86
N LYS A 78 -0.34 -4.85 10.19
CA LYS A 78 0.69 -4.57 9.20
C LYS A 78 0.80 -5.73 8.23
N THR A 79 0.73 -5.43 6.94
CA THR A 79 0.89 -6.41 5.86
C THR A 79 2.28 -6.23 5.26
N TYR A 80 3.17 -7.19 5.49
CA TYR A 80 4.53 -7.14 4.96
C TYR A 80 4.56 -7.63 3.51
N PHE A 81 5.41 -7.04 2.70
CA PHE A 81 5.56 -7.41 1.30
C PHE A 81 7.01 -7.35 0.87
N ASP A 82 7.30 -8.01 -0.23
CA ASP A 82 8.64 -8.06 -0.82
C ASP A 82 8.69 -7.15 -2.05
N THR A 83 9.89 -6.65 -2.35
CA THR A 83 10.14 -5.93 -3.59
C THR A 83 11.28 -6.62 -4.34
N TYR A 84 11.43 -6.26 -5.62
CA TYR A 84 12.38 -6.93 -6.51
C TYR A 84 13.21 -5.89 -7.25
N ASN A 85 14.46 -6.24 -7.56
CA ASN A 85 15.34 -5.37 -8.34
C ASN A 85 15.15 -5.55 -9.85
N ASP A 86 13.93 -5.82 -10.27
CA ASP A 86 13.55 -6.08 -11.65
C ASP A 86 12.56 -5.01 -12.11
N CYS A 87 12.89 -4.28 -13.18
CA CYS A 87 12.04 -3.22 -13.71
C CYS A 87 10.67 -3.72 -14.19
N GLN A 88 10.52 -5.01 -14.45
CA GLN A 88 9.23 -5.61 -14.80
C GLN A 88 8.40 -5.97 -13.58
N LYS A 89 9.00 -5.93 -12.38
CA LYS A 89 8.34 -6.22 -11.10
C LYS A 89 8.50 -5.05 -10.14
N ASN A 90 8.46 -3.83 -10.67
CA ASN A 90 8.72 -2.64 -9.88
C ASN A 90 7.47 -2.06 -9.21
N LEU A 91 6.32 -2.69 -9.34
CA LEU A 91 5.08 -2.30 -8.68
C LEU A 91 4.51 -3.50 -7.93
N VAL A 92 4.32 -3.34 -6.62
CA VAL A 92 3.65 -4.34 -5.77
C VAL A 92 2.18 -3.96 -5.67
N MET A 93 1.28 -4.89 -5.95
CA MET A 93 -0.16 -4.66 -5.88
C MET A 93 -0.72 -5.31 -4.63
N ILE A 94 -1.47 -4.53 -3.85
CA ILE A 94 -2.10 -4.98 -2.62
C ILE A 94 -3.57 -4.61 -2.67
N VAL A 95 -4.44 -5.59 -2.40
CA VAL A 95 -5.88 -5.35 -2.29
C VAL A 95 -6.29 -5.57 -0.83
N PHE A 96 -6.79 -4.51 -0.20
CA PHE A 96 -7.40 -4.62 1.11
C PHE A 96 -8.88 -4.93 0.96
N THR A 97 -9.36 -5.97 1.63
CA THR A 97 -10.78 -6.30 1.69
C THR A 97 -11.18 -6.42 3.15
N LEU A 98 -12.06 -5.54 3.61
CA LEU A 98 -12.57 -5.60 4.97
C LEU A 98 -13.71 -6.61 5.04
N LEU A 99 -13.68 -7.46 6.07
CA LEU A 99 -14.64 -8.56 6.23
C LEU A 99 -15.85 -8.20 7.09
N ARG A 100 -16.18 -6.92 7.16
CA ARG A 100 -17.34 -6.45 7.93
C ARG A 100 -17.94 -5.16 7.40
#